data_0e8de30611e10a749b74dfe036a5770c
#
_entry.id   0e8de30611e10a749b74dfe036a5770c
#
_cell.length_a   1.000
_cell.length_b   1.000
_cell.length_c   1.000
_cell.angle_alpha   90.00
_cell.angle_beta   90.00
_cell.angle_gamma   90.00
#
_symmetry.space_group_name_H-M   'P 1'
#
loop_
_entity.id
_entity.type
_entity.pdbx_description
1 polymer ?
#
loop_
_entity_poly.entity_id
_entity_poly.type
_entity_poly.pdbx_seq_one_letter_code
_entity_poly.pdbx_strand_id
1 'polypeptide(L)'
;LQSCHATLIRLGDLSRYRESELVSKDRNWGPAIGYYDLASVINPASGASQNQLAIIALADGNHLRATYHLYRALSAQEPHPTAKGNLEIELRKIMSAWAKRELIRPEDAGIPGRALTPWFLYLHAKCYKGTDFPEHDELESEVLSQLAVEIRERSLEGALQKFCLINIAAEDLAKVRSIGKSSKHYRCSCICLPIPQRSLSWMHASFSSASM
;
A
#
# COMPACT_ATOMS: atom_id res chain seq x y z
N LEU A 1 -14.12 -21.13 -13.00
CA LEU A 1 -13.33 -20.33 -12.04
C LEU A 1 -13.70 -18.84 -12.10
N GLN A 2 -13.78 -18.22 -13.29
CA GLN A 2 -14.15 -16.79 -13.44
C GLN A 2 -15.52 -16.46 -12.83
N SER A 3 -16.54 -17.34 -13.02
CA SER A 3 -17.84 -17.15 -12.41
C SER A 3 -17.79 -17.19 -10.87
N CYS A 4 -17.00 -18.11 -10.29
CA CYS A 4 -16.82 -18.17 -8.84
C CYS A 4 -16.13 -16.92 -8.31
N HIS A 5 -15.08 -16.43 -8.98
CA HIS A 5 -14.40 -15.19 -8.63
C HIS A 5 -15.38 -14.01 -8.61
N ALA A 6 -16.15 -13.82 -9.69
CA ALA A 6 -17.12 -12.73 -9.77
C ALA A 6 -18.20 -12.82 -8.67
N THR A 7 -18.65 -14.03 -8.34
CA THR A 7 -19.61 -14.25 -7.26
C THR A 7 -19.04 -13.87 -5.91
N LEU A 8 -17.79 -14.26 -5.62
CA LEU A 8 -17.11 -13.90 -4.36
C LEU A 8 -16.92 -12.39 -4.23
N ILE A 9 -16.53 -11.70 -5.31
CA ILE A 9 -16.44 -10.23 -5.30
C ILE A 9 -17.80 -9.62 -4.94
N ARG A 10 -18.91 -10.09 -5.55
CA ARG A 10 -20.26 -9.58 -5.26
C ARG A 10 -20.68 -9.85 -3.81
N LEU A 11 -20.39 -11.03 -3.27
CA LEU A 11 -20.68 -11.36 -1.87
C LEU A 11 -19.89 -10.47 -0.91
N GLY A 12 -18.62 -10.21 -1.23
CA GLY A 12 -17.79 -9.25 -0.52
C GLY A 12 -18.37 -7.84 -0.57
N ASP A 13 -18.81 -7.38 -1.74
CA ASP A 13 -19.45 -6.07 -1.91
C ASP A 13 -20.74 -5.94 -1.10
N LEU A 14 -21.62 -6.95 -1.15
CA LEU A 14 -22.85 -6.96 -0.35
C LEU A 14 -22.56 -6.91 1.15
N SER A 15 -21.58 -7.69 1.61
CA SER A 15 -21.16 -7.69 3.01
C SER A 15 -20.59 -6.33 3.42
N ARG A 16 -19.78 -5.70 2.56
CA ARG A 16 -19.22 -4.38 2.79
C ARG A 16 -20.29 -3.29 2.80
N TYR A 17 -21.23 -3.31 1.86
CA TYR A 17 -22.33 -2.34 1.82
C TYR A 17 -23.20 -2.44 3.07
N ARG A 18 -23.53 -3.65 3.50
CA ARG A 18 -24.27 -3.84 4.75
C ARG A 18 -23.60 -3.14 5.93
N GLU A 19 -22.29 -3.34 6.09
CA GLU A 19 -21.53 -2.69 7.18
C GLU A 19 -21.42 -1.16 6.98
N SER A 20 -21.37 -0.68 5.73
CA SER A 20 -21.30 0.75 5.43
C SER A 20 -22.59 1.48 5.76
N GLU A 21 -23.74 0.82 5.66
CA GLU A 21 -25.07 1.39 5.98
C GLU A 21 -25.35 1.42 7.49
N LEU A 22 -24.56 0.69 8.29
CA LEU A 22 -24.75 0.70 9.74
C LEU A 22 -24.36 2.07 10.33
N VAL A 23 -25.24 2.62 11.16
CA VAL A 23 -25.00 3.86 11.92
C VAL A 23 -23.95 3.66 13.01
N SER A 24 -23.72 2.40 13.44
CA SER A 24 -22.70 2.03 14.42
C SER A 24 -21.29 2.33 13.89
N LYS A 25 -20.41 2.82 14.79
CA LYS A 25 -19.00 3.04 14.49
C LYS A 25 -18.18 1.74 14.42
N ASP A 26 -18.68 0.68 15.06
CA ASP A 26 -17.98 -0.61 15.15
C ASP A 26 -18.39 -1.49 13.96
N ARG A 27 -17.68 -1.32 12.85
CA ARG A 27 -17.92 -2.06 11.61
C ARG A 27 -17.18 -3.39 11.63
N ASN A 28 -17.89 -4.47 11.29
CA ASN A 28 -17.27 -5.79 11.14
C ASN A 28 -16.99 -6.08 9.66
N TRP A 29 -15.81 -5.75 9.20
CA TRP A 29 -15.35 -6.04 7.82
C TRP A 29 -14.96 -7.50 7.59
N GLY A 30 -14.89 -8.34 8.64
CA GLY A 30 -14.41 -9.73 8.56
C GLY A 30 -15.04 -10.54 7.42
N PRO A 31 -16.38 -10.60 7.29
CA PRO A 31 -17.03 -11.35 6.21
C PRO A 31 -16.64 -10.82 4.81
N ALA A 32 -16.61 -9.49 4.61
CA ALA A 32 -16.24 -8.89 3.33
C ALA A 32 -14.77 -9.20 2.98
N ILE A 33 -13.86 -9.06 3.94
CA ILE A 33 -12.43 -9.39 3.77
C ILE A 33 -12.29 -10.86 3.40
N GLY A 34 -12.97 -11.78 4.09
CA GLY A 34 -12.90 -13.22 3.80
C GLY A 34 -13.32 -13.56 2.36
N TYR A 35 -14.39 -12.94 1.84
CA TYR A 35 -14.79 -13.12 0.44
C TYR A 35 -13.76 -12.58 -0.55
N TYR A 36 -13.19 -11.40 -0.29
CA TYR A 36 -12.17 -10.82 -1.18
C TYR A 36 -10.86 -11.61 -1.15
N ASP A 37 -10.46 -12.15 0.01
CA ASP A 37 -9.28 -13.01 0.12
C ASP A 37 -9.47 -14.32 -0.65
N LEU A 38 -10.64 -14.97 -0.53
CA LEU A 38 -10.98 -16.15 -1.34
C LEU A 38 -11.00 -15.84 -2.83
N ALA A 39 -11.58 -14.70 -3.24
CA ALA A 39 -11.56 -14.26 -4.63
C ALA A 39 -10.14 -14.05 -5.15
N SER A 40 -9.24 -13.50 -4.32
CA SER A 40 -7.82 -13.31 -4.64
C SER A 40 -7.07 -14.64 -4.85
N VAL A 41 -7.42 -15.67 -4.10
CA VAL A 41 -6.86 -17.03 -4.26
C VAL A 41 -7.36 -17.68 -5.55
N ILE A 42 -8.65 -17.53 -5.88
CA ILE A 42 -9.24 -18.15 -7.08
C ILE A 42 -8.76 -17.49 -8.37
N ASN A 43 -8.59 -16.17 -8.39
CA ASN A 43 -8.04 -15.44 -9.53
C ASN A 43 -7.01 -14.40 -9.07
N PRO A 44 -5.76 -14.84 -8.84
CA PRO A 44 -4.68 -13.94 -8.42
C PRO A 44 -4.25 -12.94 -9.52
N ALA A 45 -4.62 -13.20 -10.77
CA ALA A 45 -4.35 -12.31 -11.90
C ALA A 45 -5.20 -11.03 -11.84
N SER A 46 -6.37 -11.07 -11.18
CA SER A 46 -7.29 -9.93 -11.11
C SER A 46 -6.97 -8.97 -9.97
N GLY A 47 -6.89 -7.68 -10.28
CA GLY A 47 -6.75 -6.61 -9.30
C GLY A 47 -8.02 -6.28 -8.52
N ALA A 48 -9.17 -6.89 -8.85
CA ALA A 48 -10.46 -6.51 -8.28
C ALA A 48 -10.53 -6.70 -6.76
N SER A 49 -10.12 -7.88 -6.25
CA SER A 49 -10.09 -8.16 -4.81
C SER A 49 -9.24 -7.16 -4.05
N GLN A 50 -8.06 -6.86 -4.58
CA GLN A 50 -7.12 -5.92 -3.96
C GLN A 50 -7.69 -4.49 -3.94
N ASN A 51 -8.36 -4.06 -5.00
CA ASN A 51 -9.04 -2.75 -5.00
C ASN A 51 -10.13 -2.67 -3.92
N GLN A 52 -10.90 -3.72 -3.71
CA GLN A 52 -11.96 -3.73 -2.69
C GLN A 52 -11.40 -3.78 -1.26
N LEU A 53 -10.32 -4.52 -1.04
CA LEU A 53 -9.59 -4.50 0.24
C LEU A 53 -9.02 -3.12 0.57
N ALA A 54 -8.59 -2.38 -0.47
CA ALA A 54 -8.15 -0.99 -0.29
C ALA A 54 -9.30 -0.09 0.17
N ILE A 55 -10.51 -0.24 -0.37
CA ILE A 55 -11.68 0.54 0.04
C ILE A 55 -12.00 0.30 1.52
N ILE A 56 -11.93 -0.93 2.00
CA ILE A 56 -12.10 -1.23 3.44
C ILE A 56 -11.00 -0.55 4.26
N ALA A 57 -9.74 -0.65 3.83
CA ALA A 57 -8.63 -0.02 4.55
C ALA A 57 -8.76 1.51 4.61
N LEU A 58 -9.30 2.14 3.55
CA LEU A 58 -9.63 3.57 3.52
C LEU A 58 -10.74 3.93 4.50
N ALA A 59 -11.75 3.07 4.62
CA ALA A 59 -12.85 3.27 5.57
C ALA A 59 -12.38 3.18 7.03
N ASP A 60 -11.35 2.37 7.30
CA ASP A 60 -10.70 2.23 8.60
C ASP A 60 -9.61 3.29 8.87
N GLY A 61 -9.35 4.19 7.91
CA GLY A 61 -8.27 5.18 8.03
C GLY A 61 -6.86 4.57 8.01
N ASN A 62 -6.71 3.32 7.56
CA ASN A 62 -5.41 2.65 7.48
C ASN A 62 -4.74 2.94 6.13
N HIS A 63 -4.07 4.08 6.05
CA HIS A 63 -3.44 4.59 4.84
C HIS A 63 -2.36 3.65 4.27
N LEU A 64 -1.56 3.00 5.12
CA LEU A 64 -0.53 2.04 4.68
C LEU A 64 -1.17 0.82 3.99
N ARG A 65 -2.18 0.24 4.63
CA ARG A 65 -2.89 -0.91 4.09
C ARG A 65 -3.62 -0.56 2.80
N ALA A 66 -4.24 0.62 2.75
CA ALA A 66 -4.91 1.12 1.55
C ALA A 66 -3.93 1.28 0.39
N THR A 67 -2.82 1.98 0.61
CA THR A 67 -1.76 2.19 -0.40
C THR A 67 -1.20 0.85 -0.90
N TYR A 68 -0.91 -0.08 0.02
CA TYR A 68 -0.44 -1.43 -0.31
C TYR A 68 -1.41 -2.18 -1.24
N HIS A 69 -2.69 -2.21 -0.91
CA HIS A 69 -3.69 -2.90 -1.72
C HIS A 69 -3.91 -2.21 -3.08
N LEU A 70 -3.85 -0.88 -3.15
CA LEU A 70 -3.97 -0.13 -4.41
C LEU A 70 -2.80 -0.41 -5.35
N TYR A 71 -1.57 -0.44 -4.84
CA TYR A 71 -0.41 -0.83 -5.65
C TYR A 71 -0.54 -2.27 -6.14
N ARG A 72 -0.97 -3.20 -5.30
CA ARG A 72 -1.24 -4.59 -5.72
C ARG A 72 -2.32 -4.69 -6.79
N ALA A 73 -3.39 -3.90 -6.67
CA ALA A 73 -4.45 -3.86 -7.67
C ALA A 73 -3.97 -3.33 -9.02
N LEU A 74 -2.99 -2.43 -9.03
CA LEU A 74 -2.37 -1.87 -10.23
C LEU A 74 -1.34 -2.79 -10.85
N SER A 75 -0.60 -3.56 -10.04
CA SER A 75 0.44 -4.49 -10.49
C SER A 75 -0.09 -5.87 -10.86
N ALA A 76 -1.38 -6.12 -10.73
CA ALA A 76 -2.02 -7.34 -11.19
C ALA A 76 -1.95 -7.47 -12.72
N GLN A 77 -1.96 -8.69 -13.26
CA GLN A 77 -1.99 -8.92 -14.71
C GLN A 77 -3.21 -8.28 -15.37
N GLU A 78 -4.35 -8.29 -14.65
CA GLU A 78 -5.59 -7.60 -15.01
C GLU A 78 -5.84 -6.48 -13.99
N PRO A 79 -5.25 -5.28 -14.17
CA PRO A 79 -5.40 -4.19 -13.22
C PRO A 79 -6.85 -3.74 -13.08
N HIS A 80 -7.26 -3.40 -11.86
CA HIS A 80 -8.61 -2.85 -11.67
C HIS A 80 -8.69 -1.42 -12.22
N PRO A 81 -9.70 -1.09 -13.04
CA PRO A 81 -9.75 0.19 -13.76
C PRO A 81 -9.79 1.42 -12.86
N THR A 82 -10.38 1.32 -11.66
CA THR A 82 -10.44 2.46 -10.72
C THR A 82 -9.24 2.55 -9.76
N ALA A 83 -8.38 1.53 -9.71
CA ALA A 83 -7.29 1.47 -8.73
C ALA A 83 -6.32 2.66 -8.85
N LYS A 84 -6.02 3.09 -10.07
CA LYS A 84 -5.17 4.27 -10.33
C LYS A 84 -5.79 5.53 -9.75
N GLY A 85 -7.05 5.79 -10.05
CA GLY A 85 -7.76 6.97 -9.53
C GLY A 85 -7.87 6.94 -8.00
N ASN A 86 -8.13 5.77 -7.43
CA ASN A 86 -8.18 5.58 -5.98
C ASN A 86 -6.81 5.85 -5.33
N LEU A 87 -5.71 5.37 -5.92
CA LEU A 87 -4.36 5.66 -5.44
C LEU A 87 -4.04 7.15 -5.51
N GLU A 88 -4.37 7.82 -6.60
CA GLU A 88 -4.14 9.25 -6.76
C GLU A 88 -4.94 10.09 -5.75
N ILE A 89 -6.16 9.67 -5.42
CA ILE A 89 -6.97 10.31 -4.38
C ILE A 89 -6.32 10.11 -3.02
N GLU A 90 -5.88 8.91 -2.72
CA GLU A 90 -5.24 8.59 -1.44
C GLU A 90 -3.94 9.37 -1.23
N LEU A 91 -3.06 9.39 -2.23
CA LEU A 91 -1.82 10.15 -2.16
C LEU A 91 -2.05 11.66 -2.01
N ARG A 92 -3.11 12.21 -2.64
CA ARG A 92 -3.51 13.61 -2.42
C ARG A 92 -3.99 13.88 -0.99
N LYS A 93 -4.73 12.93 -0.39
CA LYS A 93 -5.15 13.03 1.02
C LYS A 93 -3.94 13.05 1.96
N ILE A 94 -2.96 12.16 1.73
CA ILE A 94 -1.72 12.11 2.50
C ILE A 94 -0.98 13.45 2.39
N MET A 95 -0.84 14.01 1.18
CA MET A 95 -0.21 15.30 0.97
C MET A 95 -0.95 16.45 1.70
N SER A 96 -2.28 16.43 1.65
CA SER A 96 -3.11 17.42 2.34
C SER A 96 -3.00 17.31 3.87
N ALA A 97 -3.04 16.08 4.39
CA ALA A 97 -2.89 15.82 5.82
C ALA A 97 -1.50 16.26 6.33
N TRP A 98 -0.44 16.04 5.52
CA TRP A 98 0.89 16.55 5.83
C TRP A 98 0.91 18.08 5.91
N ALA A 99 0.36 18.78 4.92
CA ALA A 99 0.31 20.24 4.88
C ALA A 99 -0.43 20.84 6.09
N LYS A 100 -1.43 20.14 6.62
CA LYS A 100 -2.19 20.52 7.80
C LYS A 100 -1.56 20.06 9.11
N ARG A 101 -0.43 19.31 9.07
CA ARG A 101 0.21 18.68 10.23
C ARG A 101 -0.69 17.66 10.96
N GLU A 102 -1.57 17.01 10.21
CA GLU A 102 -2.53 16.00 10.72
C GLU A 102 -2.10 14.57 10.43
N LEU A 103 -1.02 14.37 9.65
CA LEU A 103 -0.58 13.04 9.22
C LEU A 103 0.04 12.22 10.36
N ILE A 104 0.74 12.88 11.29
CA ILE A 104 1.30 12.27 12.51
C ILE A 104 0.34 12.59 13.65
N ARG A 105 -0.15 11.57 14.33
CA ARG A 105 -1.03 11.75 15.47
C ARG A 105 -0.29 12.43 16.63
N PRO A 106 -0.98 13.30 17.42
CA PRO A 106 -0.35 13.95 18.55
C PRO A 106 0.29 12.98 19.55
N GLU A 107 -0.35 11.82 19.77
CA GLU A 107 0.16 10.77 20.67
C GLU A 107 1.40 10.04 20.14
N ASP A 108 1.65 10.07 18.84
CA ASP A 108 2.82 9.47 18.18
C ASP A 108 3.95 10.49 17.95
N ALA A 109 3.66 11.77 18.13
CA ALA A 109 4.62 12.84 17.90
C ALA A 109 5.77 12.77 18.93
N GLY A 110 7.00 12.75 18.41
CA GLY A 110 8.20 12.68 19.26
C GLY A 110 8.54 11.29 19.80
N ILE A 111 7.71 10.26 19.53
CA ILE A 111 8.04 8.88 19.89
C ILE A 111 8.86 8.26 18.74
N PRO A 112 10.11 7.82 18.98
CA PRO A 112 10.94 7.23 17.95
C PRO A 112 10.25 6.05 17.25
N GLY A 113 10.34 6.00 15.91
CA GLY A 113 9.76 4.95 15.07
C GLY A 113 8.26 5.11 14.75
N ARG A 114 7.47 5.79 15.60
CA ARG A 114 6.02 5.94 15.39
C ARG A 114 5.67 6.76 14.15
N ALA A 115 6.55 7.63 13.74
CA ALA A 115 6.38 8.45 12.55
C ALA A 115 6.79 7.73 11.25
N LEU A 116 7.31 6.49 11.28
CA LEU A 116 7.78 5.76 10.10
C LEU A 116 6.72 5.68 8.99
N THR A 117 5.53 5.18 9.31
CA THR A 117 4.46 5.04 8.31
C THR A 117 4.04 6.37 7.70
N PRO A 118 3.76 7.43 8.47
CA PRO A 118 3.50 8.76 7.94
C PRO A 118 4.59 9.29 7.01
N TRP A 119 5.85 9.23 7.43
CA TRP A 119 6.99 9.69 6.63
C TRP A 119 7.15 8.90 5.33
N PHE A 120 7.05 7.57 5.41
CA PHE A 120 7.11 6.69 4.24
C PHE A 120 6.01 7.01 3.21
N LEU A 121 4.77 7.14 3.66
CA LEU A 121 3.64 7.44 2.79
C LEU A 121 3.75 8.83 2.15
N TYR A 122 4.25 9.82 2.90
CA TYR A 122 4.48 11.16 2.37
C TYR A 122 5.59 11.17 1.31
N LEU A 123 6.71 10.47 1.55
CA LEU A 123 7.77 10.30 0.56
C LEU A 123 7.22 9.68 -0.74
N HIS A 124 6.44 8.60 -0.63
CA HIS A 124 5.79 7.98 -1.78
C HIS A 124 4.85 8.91 -2.52
N ALA A 125 4.07 9.72 -1.80
CA ALA A 125 3.15 10.69 -2.41
C ALA A 125 3.91 11.79 -3.17
N LYS A 126 5.06 12.22 -2.67
CA LYS A 126 5.96 13.17 -3.36
C LYS A 126 6.56 12.55 -4.61
N CYS A 127 7.14 11.35 -4.49
CA CYS A 127 7.77 10.63 -5.61
C CYS A 127 6.75 10.27 -6.72
N TYR A 128 5.52 9.94 -6.37
CA TYR A 128 4.48 9.61 -7.34
C TYR A 128 4.18 10.72 -8.33
N LYS A 129 4.33 11.99 -7.92
CA LYS A 129 4.17 13.14 -8.82
C LYS A 129 5.26 13.23 -9.88
N GLY A 130 6.43 12.60 -9.66
CA GLY A 130 7.55 12.58 -10.59
C GLY A 130 8.21 13.96 -10.78
N THR A 131 8.05 14.86 -9.81
CA THR A 131 8.74 16.16 -9.78
C THR A 131 9.88 16.08 -8.77
N ASP A 132 11.04 16.56 -9.16
CA ASP A 132 12.14 16.73 -8.21
C ASP A 132 11.71 17.70 -7.11
N PHE A 133 12.04 17.39 -5.88
CA PHE A 133 11.80 18.26 -4.74
C PHE A 133 13.07 18.34 -3.88
N PRO A 134 13.44 19.54 -3.41
CA PRO A 134 14.72 19.78 -2.76
C PRO A 134 14.95 18.94 -1.50
N GLU A 135 13.86 18.62 -0.79
CA GLU A 135 13.90 17.92 0.50
C GLU A 135 13.92 16.38 0.36
N HIS A 136 14.16 15.84 -0.85
CA HIS A 136 14.10 14.39 -1.11
C HIS A 136 15.07 13.61 -0.22
N ASP A 137 16.34 14.01 -0.20
CA ASP A 137 17.40 13.27 0.51
C ASP A 137 17.21 13.36 2.03
N GLU A 138 16.73 14.50 2.52
CA GLU A 138 16.40 14.70 3.94
C GLU A 138 15.22 13.81 4.35
N LEU A 139 14.17 13.77 3.54
CA LEU A 139 12.99 12.97 3.80
C LEU A 139 13.30 11.46 3.72
N GLU A 140 14.11 11.03 2.77
CA GLU A 140 14.59 9.65 2.67
C GLU A 140 15.41 9.25 3.89
N SER A 141 16.34 10.11 4.30
CA SER A 141 17.17 9.90 5.49
C SER A 141 16.31 9.78 6.75
N GLU A 142 15.28 10.60 6.90
CA GLU A 142 14.37 10.52 8.03
C GLU A 142 13.58 9.19 8.03
N VAL A 143 13.04 8.76 6.88
CA VAL A 143 12.36 7.46 6.77
C VAL A 143 13.29 6.31 7.15
N LEU A 144 14.54 6.31 6.69
CA LEU A 144 15.52 5.29 7.03
C LEU A 144 15.89 5.29 8.52
N SER A 145 16.01 6.47 9.12
CA SER A 145 16.25 6.63 10.56
C SER A 145 15.10 6.05 11.38
N GLN A 146 13.87 6.40 11.07
CA GLN A 146 12.67 5.88 11.73
C GLN A 146 12.56 4.36 11.56
N LEU A 147 12.87 3.84 10.38
CA LEU A 147 12.87 2.39 10.12
C LEU A 147 13.93 1.68 10.96
N ALA A 148 15.13 2.23 11.08
CA ALA A 148 16.20 1.64 11.88
C ALA A 148 15.81 1.54 13.37
N VAL A 149 15.08 2.52 13.88
CA VAL A 149 14.55 2.50 15.25
C VAL A 149 13.48 1.40 15.38
N GLU A 150 12.49 1.37 14.48
CA GLU A 150 11.41 0.36 14.53
C GLU A 150 11.93 -1.07 14.44
N ILE A 151 12.94 -1.34 13.60
CA ILE A 151 13.55 -2.69 13.49
C ILE A 151 14.22 -3.10 14.81
N ARG A 152 14.81 -2.16 15.57
CA ARG A 152 15.50 -2.45 16.83
C ARG A 152 14.52 -2.66 17.99
N GLU A 153 13.47 -1.88 18.03
CA GLU A 153 12.59 -1.79 19.19
C GLU A 153 11.34 -2.65 19.09
N ARG A 154 10.91 -2.98 17.87
CA ARG A 154 9.64 -3.67 17.65
C ARG A 154 9.70 -4.69 16.53
N SER A 155 8.80 -5.67 16.62
CA SER A 155 8.47 -6.49 15.47
C SER A 155 7.62 -5.68 14.48
N LEU A 156 8.12 -5.48 13.29
CA LEU A 156 7.38 -4.76 12.20
C LEU A 156 6.20 -5.56 11.62
N GLU A 157 5.74 -6.59 12.30
CA GLU A 157 4.59 -7.49 12.02
C GLU A 157 3.86 -7.26 10.68
N GLY A 158 4.49 -7.66 9.58
CA GLY A 158 3.94 -7.51 8.24
C GLY A 158 3.95 -6.08 7.67
N ALA A 159 4.35 -5.06 8.41
CA ALA A 159 4.52 -3.70 7.88
C ALA A 159 5.72 -3.60 6.95
N LEU A 160 6.85 -4.22 7.30
CA LEU A 160 8.05 -4.26 6.47
C LEU A 160 7.76 -4.87 5.09
N GLN A 161 7.01 -5.98 5.06
CA GLN A 161 6.59 -6.59 3.79
C GLN A 161 5.77 -5.60 2.93
N LYS A 162 4.87 -4.82 3.55
CA LYS A 162 4.08 -3.82 2.83
C LYS A 162 4.96 -2.70 2.28
N PHE A 163 5.93 -2.21 3.07
CA PHE A 163 6.88 -1.20 2.60
C PHE A 163 7.68 -1.70 1.39
N CYS A 164 8.23 -2.92 1.46
CA CYS A 164 8.97 -3.52 0.35
C CYS A 164 8.11 -3.66 -0.91
N LEU A 165 6.89 -4.19 -0.78
CA LEU A 165 6.00 -4.40 -1.93
C LEU A 165 5.49 -3.09 -2.53
N ILE A 166 5.24 -2.06 -1.72
CA ILE A 166 4.91 -0.71 -2.20
C ILE A 166 6.08 -0.14 -3.01
N ASN A 167 7.33 -0.25 -2.51
CA ASN A 167 8.52 0.22 -3.21
C ASN A 167 8.67 -0.45 -4.58
N ILE A 168 8.61 -1.79 -4.63
CA ILE A 168 8.75 -2.56 -5.87
C ILE A 168 7.67 -2.16 -6.88
N ALA A 169 6.41 -2.11 -6.45
CA ALA A 169 5.29 -1.77 -7.32
C ALA A 169 5.36 -0.32 -7.81
N ALA A 170 5.79 0.61 -6.95
CA ALA A 170 5.97 2.01 -7.33
C ALA A 170 7.06 2.18 -8.40
N GLU A 171 8.17 1.44 -8.26
CA GLU A 171 9.25 1.43 -9.25
C GLU A 171 8.78 0.89 -10.60
N ASP A 172 8.07 -0.23 -10.62
CA ASP A 172 7.57 -0.82 -11.85
C ASP A 172 6.57 0.10 -12.56
N LEU A 173 5.67 0.73 -11.82
CA LEU A 173 4.74 1.72 -12.38
C LEU A 173 5.46 2.97 -12.90
N ALA A 174 6.54 3.40 -12.25
CA ALA A 174 7.35 4.53 -12.71
C ALA A 174 8.08 4.18 -14.02
N LYS A 175 8.64 2.97 -14.15
CA LYS A 175 9.26 2.48 -15.39
C LYS A 175 8.27 2.48 -16.55
N VAL A 176 7.06 1.97 -16.36
CA VAL A 176 6.01 1.96 -17.39
C VAL A 176 5.64 3.38 -17.85
N ARG A 177 5.61 4.35 -16.92
CA ARG A 177 5.32 5.76 -17.26
C ARG A 177 6.46 6.43 -18.01
N SER A 178 7.73 6.04 -17.76
CA SER A 178 8.92 6.64 -18.37
C SER A 178 9.14 6.17 -19.81
N ILE A 179 8.66 4.99 -20.20
CA ILE A 179 8.77 4.46 -21.58
C ILE A 179 8.03 5.36 -22.58
N GLY A 180 7.02 6.13 -22.13
CA GLY A 180 6.27 7.08 -22.97
C GLY A 180 6.79 8.52 -23.00
N LYS A 181 7.83 8.85 -22.21
CA LYS A 181 8.38 10.21 -22.11
C LYS A 181 9.90 10.14 -22.03
N SER A 182 10.59 10.74 -22.99
CA SER A 182 12.02 11.01 -22.92
C SER A 182 12.27 11.96 -21.75
N SER A 183 12.44 11.42 -20.56
CA SER A 183 12.72 12.21 -19.37
C SER A 183 13.84 11.59 -18.54
N LYS A 184 14.91 12.35 -18.45
CA LYS A 184 16.17 12.00 -17.78
C LYS A 184 16.11 11.92 -16.24
N HIS A 185 14.95 12.06 -15.60
CA HIS A 185 14.82 12.23 -14.15
C HIS A 185 13.61 11.53 -13.56
N TYR A 186 13.56 10.19 -13.64
CA TYR A 186 12.77 9.42 -12.66
C TYR A 186 13.73 8.67 -11.73
N ARG A 187 14.37 9.40 -10.82
CA ARG A 187 14.77 8.81 -9.56
C ARG A 187 13.52 8.72 -8.67
N CYS A 188 12.66 7.74 -8.91
CA CYS A 188 12.07 7.09 -7.76
C CYS A 188 13.25 6.37 -7.12
N SER A 189 13.97 7.04 -6.24
CA SER A 189 14.85 6.38 -5.31
C SER A 189 13.90 5.56 -4.46
N CYS A 190 13.57 4.36 -4.96
CA CYS A 190 13.01 3.34 -4.11
C CYS A 190 13.90 3.37 -2.89
N ILE A 191 13.33 3.54 -1.72
CA ILE A 191 14.07 3.33 -0.48
C ILE A 191 14.65 1.93 -0.66
N CYS A 192 15.89 1.84 -1.14
CA CYS A 192 16.63 0.60 -1.18
C CYS A 192 16.87 0.26 0.29
N LEU A 193 15.82 -0.28 0.91
CA LEU A 193 15.99 -0.89 2.22
C LEU A 193 17.13 -1.87 2.06
N PRO A 194 18.25 -1.73 2.75
CA PRO A 194 19.27 -2.77 2.79
C PRO A 194 18.61 -3.98 3.46
N ILE A 195 17.92 -4.78 2.64
CA ILE A 195 17.33 -6.04 3.10
C ILE A 195 18.53 -6.93 3.38
N PRO A 196 18.78 -7.31 4.65
CA PRO A 196 19.85 -8.25 4.94
C PRO A 196 19.61 -9.47 4.07
N GLN A 197 20.65 -9.95 3.34
CA GLN A 197 20.54 -11.08 2.41
C GLN A 197 19.90 -12.33 3.05
N ARG A 198 19.93 -12.47 4.37
CA ARG A 198 19.24 -13.51 5.13
C ARG A 198 17.71 -13.43 5.10
N SER A 199 17.14 -12.27 4.77
CA SER A 199 15.67 -12.09 4.71
C SER A 199 15.07 -12.45 3.35
N LEU A 200 15.87 -12.63 2.31
CA LEU A 200 15.39 -12.98 0.96
C LEU A 200 15.02 -14.46 0.83
N SER A 201 15.59 -15.34 1.63
CA SER A 201 15.32 -16.78 1.55
C SER A 201 13.89 -17.18 1.90
N TRP A 202 13.23 -16.45 2.81
CA TRP A 202 11.83 -16.70 3.16
C TRP A 202 10.85 -16.05 2.18
N MET A 203 11.24 -14.97 1.47
CA MET A 203 10.43 -14.39 0.40
C MET A 203 10.25 -15.39 -0.76
N HIS A 204 11.32 -16.08 -1.16
CA HIS A 204 11.23 -17.15 -2.16
C HIS A 204 10.36 -18.34 -1.70
N ALA A 205 10.41 -18.69 -0.43
CA ALA A 205 9.57 -19.76 0.12
C ALA A 205 8.06 -19.40 0.13
N SER A 206 7.72 -18.14 0.38
CA SER A 206 6.33 -17.66 0.37
C SER A 206 5.73 -17.56 -1.04
N PHE A 207 6.55 -17.37 -2.07
CA PHE A 207 6.11 -17.40 -3.47
C PHE A 207 5.97 -18.83 -4.00
N SER A 208 6.78 -19.79 -3.50
CA SER A 208 6.74 -21.19 -3.93
C SER A 208 5.57 -21.96 -3.31
N SER A 209 5.11 -21.60 -2.12
CA SER A 209 3.97 -22.25 -1.46
C SER A 209 2.59 -21.75 -1.93
N ALA A 210 2.55 -20.72 -2.78
CA ALA A 210 1.31 -20.25 -3.41
C ALA A 210 1.08 -20.87 -4.79
N SER A 211 1.92 -21.82 -5.20
CA SER A 211 1.88 -22.50 -6.51
C SER A 211 1.64 -24.00 -6.41
N MET A 212 1.12 -24.50 -5.28
CA MET A 212 0.60 -25.87 -5.16
C MET A 212 -0.89 -25.87 -4.84
#